data_8d4ef071afe7a263cbbf632058c44bc9
#
_entry.id   8d4ef071afe7a263cbbf632058c44bc9
#
_cell.length_a   1.000
_cell.length_b   1.000
_cell.length_c   1.000
_cell.angle_alpha   90.00
_cell.angle_beta   90.00
_cell.angle_gamma   90.00
#
_symmetry.space_group_name_H-M   'P 1'
#
loop_
_entity.id
_entity.type
_entity.pdbx_description
1 polymer ?
#
loop_
_entity_poly.entity_id
_entity_poly.type
_entity_poly.pdbx_seq_one_letter_code
_entity_poly.pdbx_strand_id
1 'polypeptide(L)'
;MDPNEQARWHAHMQTPVLFNHHAPIEVDSQTIQHVNLNGIMSTPKAIINEERVLILTPLKNAAYFLNKYFDLLSELEYPHNLIDLAFLVSDSTDDTLAVLSAELDRVQKRTDKVPFHSAMIVEKDFGITLSMDIAERHAFKAQGPRRKAIARARNYLLYTALKPEHSWVYWRDVDIQDSPSKILQDFMSHNKDILVPSKGNNGLLPILQADTILRYLVSPLRGWPGH
;
A
#
# COMPACT_ATOMS: atom_id res chain seq x y z
N MET A 1 18.17 -28.42 -22.35
CA MET A 1 18.72 -28.32 -21.00
C MET A 1 18.82 -29.76 -20.47
N ASP A 2 20.01 -30.17 -20.05
CA ASP A 2 20.26 -31.50 -19.51
C ASP A 2 19.39 -31.72 -18.24
N PRO A 3 18.68 -32.87 -18.11
CA PRO A 3 17.89 -33.16 -16.90
C PRO A 3 18.67 -33.04 -15.60
N ASN A 4 19.97 -33.34 -15.62
CA ASN A 4 20.84 -33.19 -14.47
C ASN A 4 21.16 -31.72 -14.12
N GLU A 5 21.26 -30.84 -15.10
CA GLU A 5 21.39 -29.39 -14.88
C GLU A 5 20.11 -28.82 -14.32
N GLN A 6 18.97 -29.27 -14.83
CA GLN A 6 17.66 -28.83 -14.33
C GLN A 6 17.43 -29.27 -12.89
N ALA A 7 17.79 -30.50 -12.53
CA ALA A 7 17.73 -31.00 -11.15
C ALA A 7 18.66 -30.23 -10.20
N ARG A 8 19.88 -29.90 -10.64
CA ARG A 8 20.84 -29.07 -9.88
C ARG A 8 20.31 -27.65 -9.67
N TRP A 9 19.69 -27.08 -10.70
CA TRP A 9 19.09 -25.75 -10.63
C TRP A 9 17.92 -25.71 -9.65
N HIS A 10 17.02 -26.71 -9.71
CA HIS A 10 15.92 -26.84 -8.75
C HIS A 10 16.41 -27.06 -7.31
N ALA A 11 17.43 -27.89 -7.10
CA ALA A 11 18.03 -28.08 -5.78
C ALA A 11 18.64 -26.80 -5.23
N HIS A 12 19.32 -26.01 -6.09
CA HIS A 12 19.88 -24.72 -5.70
C HIS A 12 18.79 -23.70 -5.31
N MET A 13 17.68 -23.66 -6.05
CA MET A 13 16.55 -22.79 -5.74
C MET A 13 15.78 -23.19 -4.48
N GLN A 14 15.88 -24.47 -4.08
CA GLN A 14 15.24 -24.98 -2.84
C GLN A 14 16.17 -24.92 -1.63
N THR A 15 17.45 -24.60 -1.81
CA THR A 15 18.37 -24.44 -0.70
C THR A 15 17.91 -23.25 0.15
N PRO A 16 17.64 -23.44 1.46
CA PRO A 16 17.27 -22.33 2.32
C PRO A 16 18.34 -21.25 2.25
N VAL A 17 17.93 -20.02 2.02
CA VAL A 17 18.84 -18.88 2.15
C VAL A 17 19.27 -18.83 3.61
N LEU A 18 20.48 -19.23 3.88
CA LEU A 18 21.11 -19.03 5.19
C LEU A 18 21.33 -17.53 5.32
N PHE A 19 20.47 -16.87 6.11
CA PHE A 19 20.69 -15.49 6.44
C PHE A 19 22.00 -15.38 7.20
N ASN A 20 22.99 -14.79 6.55
CA ASN A 20 24.24 -14.47 7.16
C ASN A 20 24.00 -13.35 8.18
N HIS A 21 23.90 -13.71 9.45
CA HIS A 21 23.90 -12.76 10.55
C HIS A 21 25.32 -12.23 10.76
N HIS A 22 25.80 -11.45 9.79
CA HIS A 22 27.03 -10.73 9.98
C HIS A 22 26.86 -9.65 11.06
N ALA A 23 27.91 -9.39 11.82
CA ALA A 23 27.98 -8.22 12.67
C ALA A 23 27.66 -6.95 11.83
N PRO A 24 26.99 -5.94 12.42
CA PRO A 24 26.75 -4.69 11.72
C PRO A 24 28.07 -4.16 11.13
N ILE A 25 28.03 -3.82 9.85
CA ILE A 25 29.18 -3.17 9.21
C ILE A 25 29.18 -1.72 9.70
N GLU A 26 30.20 -1.33 10.43
CA GLU A 26 30.43 0.08 10.74
C GLU A 26 30.92 0.78 9.47
N VAL A 27 30.07 1.64 8.93
CA VAL A 27 30.42 2.45 7.76
C VAL A 27 30.74 3.85 8.29
N ASP A 28 32.02 4.16 8.37
CA ASP A 28 32.51 5.51 8.70
C ASP A 28 32.44 6.43 7.48
N SER A 29 31.23 6.83 7.11
CA SER A 29 31.01 7.82 6.07
C SER A 29 29.66 8.49 6.17
N GLN A 30 29.64 9.82 6.17
CA GLN A 30 28.41 10.61 6.08
C GLN A 30 27.69 10.43 4.72
N THR A 31 28.35 9.82 3.74
CA THR A 31 27.86 9.66 2.37
C THR A 31 27.40 8.23 2.04
N ILE A 32 27.67 7.26 2.93
CA ILE A 32 27.27 5.86 2.72
C ILE A 32 26.23 5.48 3.77
N GLN A 33 25.06 5.05 3.31
CA GLN A 33 24.00 4.52 4.17
C GLN A 33 23.93 2.99 3.98
N HIS A 34 24.10 2.25 5.07
CA HIS A 34 23.85 0.80 5.08
C HIS A 34 22.49 0.51 5.70
N VAL A 35 21.64 -0.17 4.94
CA VAL A 35 20.31 -0.60 5.39
C VAL A 35 20.23 -2.10 5.31
N ASN A 36 20.00 -2.75 6.45
CA ASN A 36 19.79 -4.20 6.52
C ASN A 36 18.29 -4.50 6.64
N LEU A 37 17.71 -5.09 5.61
CA LEU A 37 16.29 -5.43 5.56
C LEU A 37 15.99 -6.88 6.00
N ASN A 38 17.01 -7.67 6.37
CA ASN A 38 16.80 -9.07 6.74
C ASN A 38 15.95 -9.27 8.01
N GLY A 39 15.85 -8.23 8.85
CA GLY A 39 14.99 -8.25 10.04
C GLY A 39 13.54 -7.86 9.77
N ILE A 40 13.22 -7.37 8.57
CA ILE A 40 11.87 -6.99 8.23
C ILE A 40 11.11 -8.24 7.80
N MET A 41 9.98 -8.49 8.42
CA MET A 41 9.12 -9.63 8.14
C MET A 41 7.74 -9.17 7.71
N SER A 42 7.09 -9.99 6.89
CA SER A 42 5.67 -9.87 6.57
C SER A 42 5.03 -11.24 6.76
N THR A 43 4.18 -11.36 7.76
CA THR A 43 3.68 -12.64 8.24
C THR A 43 2.18 -12.60 8.52
N PRO A 44 1.49 -13.74 8.57
CA PRO A 44 0.10 -13.80 9.03
C PRO A 44 -0.10 -13.38 10.50
N LYS A 45 1.00 -13.33 11.28
CA LYS A 45 0.99 -12.90 12.68
C LYS A 45 1.45 -11.45 12.86
N ALA A 46 1.17 -10.60 11.89
CA ALA A 46 1.65 -9.23 11.81
C ALA A 46 1.42 -8.41 13.08
N ILE A 47 0.27 -8.54 13.74
CA ILE A 47 0.01 -7.83 15.02
C ILE A 47 0.96 -8.30 16.13
N ILE A 48 1.19 -9.61 16.24
CA ILE A 48 2.08 -10.18 17.29
C ILE A 48 3.53 -9.74 17.04
N ASN A 49 3.91 -9.64 15.79
CA ASN A 49 5.26 -9.24 15.39
C ASN A 49 5.41 -7.71 15.26
N GLU A 50 4.37 -6.94 15.61
CA GLU A 50 4.33 -5.48 15.51
C GLU A 50 4.73 -4.97 14.10
N GLU A 51 4.30 -5.68 13.06
CA GLU A 51 4.62 -5.35 11.68
C GLU A 51 3.91 -4.07 11.24
N ARG A 52 4.66 -3.15 10.63
CA ARG A 52 4.13 -1.84 10.23
C ARG A 52 3.48 -1.87 8.86
N VAL A 53 2.37 -1.16 8.74
CA VAL A 53 1.57 -1.03 7.52
C VAL A 53 1.64 0.39 7.00
N LEU A 54 1.99 0.57 5.73
CA LEU A 54 1.87 1.83 5.02
C LEU A 54 0.59 1.84 4.19
N ILE A 55 -0.36 2.72 4.52
CA ILE A 55 -1.57 2.92 3.72
C ILE A 55 -1.36 4.08 2.76
N LEU A 56 -1.52 3.81 1.46
CA LEU A 56 -1.30 4.75 0.38
C LEU A 56 -2.61 5.12 -0.34
N THR A 57 -2.91 6.40 -0.43
CA THR A 57 -4.14 6.90 -1.05
C THR A 57 -3.86 8.07 -1.98
N PRO A 58 -3.86 7.87 -3.31
CA PRO A 58 -3.83 8.97 -4.26
C PRO A 58 -5.20 9.66 -4.34
N LEU A 59 -5.19 11.00 -4.34
CA LEU A 59 -6.38 11.85 -4.30
C LEU A 59 -6.41 12.79 -5.51
N LYS A 60 -7.58 12.92 -6.12
CA LYS A 60 -7.90 13.95 -7.11
C LYS A 60 -9.37 14.29 -7.02
N ASN A 61 -9.69 15.54 -6.70
CA ASN A 61 -11.08 16.02 -6.52
C ASN A 61 -11.88 15.07 -5.61
N ALA A 62 -11.37 14.86 -4.40
CA ALA A 62 -11.83 13.83 -3.49
C ALA A 62 -12.48 14.37 -2.21
N ALA A 63 -12.67 15.69 -2.08
CA ALA A 63 -13.19 16.32 -0.86
C ALA A 63 -14.46 15.65 -0.33
N TYR A 64 -15.38 15.30 -1.22
CA TYR A 64 -16.67 14.66 -0.88
C TYR A 64 -16.51 13.30 -0.16
N PHE A 65 -15.46 12.54 -0.48
CA PHE A 65 -15.27 11.18 0.03
C PHE A 65 -14.48 11.12 1.35
N LEU A 66 -13.74 12.17 1.69
CA LEU A 66 -12.75 12.12 2.77
C LEU A 66 -13.37 11.84 4.15
N ASN A 67 -14.50 12.44 4.50
CA ASN A 67 -15.14 12.21 5.79
C ASN A 67 -15.44 10.72 5.99
N LYS A 68 -16.13 10.10 5.03
CA LYS A 68 -16.47 8.67 5.09
C LYS A 68 -15.20 7.79 5.07
N TYR A 69 -14.20 8.19 4.30
CA TYR A 69 -12.92 7.49 4.24
C TYR A 69 -12.22 7.44 5.60
N PHE A 70 -12.15 8.57 6.33
CA PHE A 70 -11.53 8.63 7.65
C PHE A 70 -12.36 7.95 8.74
N ASP A 71 -13.67 7.92 8.62
CA ASP A 71 -14.52 7.11 9.50
C ASP A 71 -14.17 5.63 9.37
N LEU A 72 -14.13 5.10 8.14
CA LEU A 72 -13.72 3.72 7.87
C LEU A 72 -12.28 3.40 8.27
N LEU A 73 -11.33 4.35 8.13
CA LEU A 73 -9.97 4.18 8.64
C LEU A 73 -9.95 4.08 10.16
N SER A 74 -10.75 4.89 10.83
CA SER A 74 -10.84 4.92 12.29
C SER A 74 -11.45 3.63 12.87
N GLU A 75 -12.18 2.86 12.07
CA GLU A 75 -12.78 1.57 12.44
C GLU A 75 -11.82 0.38 12.28
N LEU A 76 -10.64 0.57 11.68
CA LEU A 76 -9.68 -0.51 11.53
C LEU A 76 -9.26 -1.06 12.88
N GLU A 77 -9.31 -2.40 13.02
CA GLU A 77 -8.91 -3.10 14.24
C GLU A 77 -7.38 -3.33 14.32
N TYR A 78 -6.65 -3.14 13.22
CA TYR A 78 -5.20 -3.16 13.25
C TYR A 78 -4.67 -2.02 14.13
N PRO A 79 -3.67 -2.24 15.00
CA PRO A 79 -3.18 -1.20 15.90
C PRO A 79 -2.75 0.06 15.14
N HIS A 80 -3.40 1.19 15.43
CA HIS A 80 -3.17 2.45 14.69
C HIS A 80 -1.72 2.95 14.83
N ASN A 81 -1.09 2.70 15.97
CA ASN A 81 0.34 3.02 16.19
C ASN A 81 1.30 2.19 15.32
N LEU A 82 0.81 1.20 14.58
CA LEU A 82 1.56 0.42 13.60
C LEU A 82 1.16 0.79 12.15
N ILE A 83 0.32 1.81 11.96
CA ILE A 83 -0.13 2.26 10.64
C ILE A 83 0.46 3.64 10.34
N ASP A 84 1.12 3.75 9.19
CA ASP A 84 1.50 5.00 8.58
C ASP A 84 0.55 5.34 7.42
N LEU A 85 0.11 6.57 7.36
CA LEU A 85 -0.78 7.06 6.30
C LEU A 85 0.01 7.95 5.34
N ALA A 86 -0.18 7.76 4.03
CA ALA A 86 0.37 8.69 3.06
C ALA A 86 -0.64 8.98 1.94
N PHE A 87 -0.82 10.26 1.68
CA PHE A 87 -1.76 10.79 0.72
C PHE A 87 -1.02 11.58 -0.36
N LEU A 88 -1.41 11.40 -1.60
CA LEU A 88 -0.95 12.25 -2.70
C LEU A 88 -2.13 13.07 -3.21
N VAL A 89 -2.08 14.37 -3.05
CA VAL A 89 -3.01 15.31 -3.70
C VAL A 89 -2.40 15.75 -5.02
N SER A 90 -3.09 15.49 -6.12
CA SER A 90 -2.59 15.73 -7.47
C SER A 90 -3.67 16.30 -8.37
N ASP A 91 -3.36 17.39 -9.06
CA ASP A 91 -4.23 18.04 -10.05
C ASP A 91 -5.68 18.24 -9.54
N SER A 92 -5.86 18.53 -8.24
CA SER A 92 -7.16 18.79 -7.62
C SER A 92 -7.56 20.26 -7.79
N THR A 93 -8.85 20.50 -8.03
CA THR A 93 -9.43 21.83 -8.21
C THR A 93 -10.51 22.14 -7.18
N ASP A 94 -10.79 21.20 -6.29
CA ASP A 94 -11.73 21.31 -5.16
C ASP A 94 -10.97 21.47 -3.82
N ASP A 95 -11.71 21.48 -2.72
CA ASP A 95 -11.17 21.65 -1.37
C ASP A 95 -10.50 20.37 -0.81
N THR A 96 -10.06 19.43 -1.66
CA THR A 96 -9.46 18.14 -1.23
C THR A 96 -8.35 18.32 -0.20
N LEU A 97 -7.43 19.26 -0.42
CA LEU A 97 -6.29 19.47 0.49
C LEU A 97 -6.74 20.02 1.86
N ALA A 98 -7.66 20.98 1.86
CA ALA A 98 -8.17 21.57 3.09
C ALA A 98 -8.94 20.55 3.93
N VAL A 99 -9.84 19.78 3.30
CA VAL A 99 -10.61 18.74 3.97
C VAL A 99 -9.71 17.60 4.48
N LEU A 100 -8.71 17.18 3.67
CA LEU A 100 -7.72 16.18 4.08
C LEU A 100 -6.95 16.63 5.33
N SER A 101 -6.48 17.86 5.36
CA SER A 101 -5.73 18.40 6.49
C SER A 101 -6.60 18.44 7.76
N ALA A 102 -7.86 18.87 7.63
CA ALA A 102 -8.80 18.92 8.76
C ALA A 102 -9.11 17.51 9.30
N GLU A 103 -9.35 16.53 8.42
CA GLU A 103 -9.64 15.16 8.82
C GLU A 103 -8.42 14.46 9.47
N LEU A 104 -7.22 14.68 8.94
CA LEU A 104 -5.99 14.18 9.57
C LEU A 104 -5.80 14.77 10.97
N ASP A 105 -6.03 16.07 11.12
CA ASP A 105 -5.95 16.74 12.41
C ASP A 105 -6.96 16.16 13.41
N ARG A 106 -8.20 15.89 12.95
CA ARG A 106 -9.25 15.26 13.72
C ARG A 106 -8.84 13.87 14.23
N VAL A 107 -8.32 13.00 13.36
CA VAL A 107 -8.00 11.62 13.75
C VAL A 107 -6.71 11.52 14.57
N GLN A 108 -5.75 12.42 14.36
CA GLN A 108 -4.48 12.41 15.11
C GLN A 108 -4.60 13.06 16.49
N LYS A 109 -5.52 13.98 16.70
CA LYS A 109 -5.73 14.67 17.99
C LYS A 109 -6.81 14.07 18.87
N ARG A 110 -7.53 13.06 18.39
CA ARG A 110 -8.59 12.44 19.18
C ARG A 110 -8.02 11.71 20.40
N THR A 111 -8.78 11.74 21.50
CA THR A 111 -8.35 11.18 22.81
C THR A 111 -8.98 9.82 23.12
N ASP A 112 -9.97 9.41 22.35
CA ASP A 112 -10.74 8.17 22.54
C ASP A 112 -10.09 6.95 21.84
N LYS A 113 -9.16 7.17 20.93
CA LYS A 113 -8.40 6.12 20.23
C LYS A 113 -6.93 6.48 20.12
N VAL A 114 -6.09 5.46 20.01
CA VAL A 114 -4.66 5.63 19.72
C VAL A 114 -4.52 6.27 18.32
N PRO A 115 -3.74 7.34 18.16
CA PRO A 115 -3.51 7.96 16.86
C PRO A 115 -2.74 7.03 15.92
N PHE A 116 -2.82 7.29 14.63
CA PHE A 116 -1.96 6.64 13.65
C PHE A 116 -0.50 7.00 13.92
N HIS A 117 0.42 6.05 13.62
CA HIS A 117 1.84 6.25 13.89
C HIS A 117 2.39 7.53 13.23
N SER A 118 2.09 7.71 11.95
CA SER A 118 2.40 8.95 11.24
C SER A 118 1.42 9.21 10.10
N ALA A 119 1.36 10.44 9.64
CA ALA A 119 0.62 10.83 8.44
C ALA A 119 1.46 11.78 7.58
N MET A 120 1.43 11.57 6.26
CA MET A 120 2.14 12.37 5.27
C MET A 120 1.17 12.85 4.19
N ILE A 121 1.22 14.13 3.87
CA ILE A 121 0.58 14.70 2.69
C ILE A 121 1.68 15.04 1.69
N VAL A 122 1.52 14.54 0.47
CA VAL A 122 2.38 14.85 -0.67
C VAL A 122 1.55 15.62 -1.67
N GLU A 123 2.00 16.77 -2.10
CA GLU A 123 1.38 17.54 -3.18
C GLU A 123 2.25 17.44 -4.43
N LYS A 124 1.68 16.98 -5.54
CA LYS A 124 2.38 16.90 -6.80
C LYS A 124 1.42 16.93 -7.98
N ASP A 125 1.38 18.03 -8.69
CA ASP A 125 0.66 18.13 -9.95
C ASP A 125 1.47 17.55 -11.10
N PHE A 126 0.81 16.77 -11.94
CA PHE A 126 1.38 16.14 -13.12
C PHE A 126 0.89 16.82 -14.40
N GLY A 127 0.03 17.84 -14.29
CA GLY A 127 -0.58 18.56 -15.42
C GLY A 127 -1.51 17.67 -16.27
N ILE A 128 -2.14 16.68 -15.64
CA ILE A 128 -2.99 15.72 -16.32
C ILE A 128 -4.43 16.20 -16.27
N THR A 129 -4.88 16.87 -17.31
CA THR A 129 -6.29 17.17 -17.55
C THR A 129 -6.98 15.92 -18.09
N LEU A 130 -7.53 15.10 -17.20
CA LEU A 130 -8.40 13.99 -17.59
C LEU A 130 -9.84 14.51 -17.57
N SER A 131 -10.59 14.27 -18.65
CA SER A 131 -12.02 14.56 -18.67
C SER A 131 -12.73 13.89 -17.50
N MET A 132 -13.58 14.67 -16.80
CA MET A 132 -14.43 14.19 -15.72
C MET A 132 -15.73 13.58 -16.24
N ASP A 133 -16.00 13.68 -17.53
CA ASP A 133 -17.21 13.11 -18.14
C ASP A 133 -17.18 11.59 -18.09
N ILE A 134 -18.29 11.02 -17.56
CA ILE A 134 -18.44 9.56 -17.37
C ILE A 134 -18.41 8.84 -18.72
N ALA A 135 -18.99 9.42 -19.78
CA ALA A 135 -19.02 8.82 -21.11
C ALA A 135 -17.61 8.76 -21.74
N GLU A 136 -16.78 9.78 -21.56
CA GLU A 136 -15.40 9.81 -22.03
C GLU A 136 -14.48 8.91 -21.21
N ARG A 137 -14.78 8.68 -19.93
CA ARG A 137 -13.98 7.77 -19.07
C ARG A 137 -14.01 6.33 -19.56
N HIS A 138 -15.11 5.90 -20.19
CA HIS A 138 -15.28 4.52 -20.67
C HIS A 138 -14.78 4.34 -22.12
N ALA A 139 -14.43 5.40 -22.83
CA ALA A 139 -13.87 5.27 -24.16
C ALA A 139 -12.51 4.55 -24.10
N PHE A 140 -12.36 3.48 -24.89
CA PHE A 140 -11.15 2.64 -24.91
C PHE A 140 -9.86 3.43 -25.15
N LYS A 141 -9.91 4.48 -25.98
CA LYS A 141 -8.78 5.38 -26.27
C LYS A 141 -8.36 6.24 -25.06
N ALA A 142 -9.27 6.58 -24.15
CA ALA A 142 -8.98 7.39 -22.97
C ALA A 142 -8.41 6.57 -21.79
N GLN A 143 -8.60 5.26 -21.80
CA GLN A 143 -8.14 4.40 -20.70
C GLN A 143 -6.62 4.28 -20.59
N GLY A 144 -5.90 4.26 -21.72
CA GLY A 144 -4.43 4.16 -21.73
C GLY A 144 -3.75 5.34 -21.02
N PRO A 145 -3.99 6.59 -21.42
CA PRO A 145 -3.46 7.76 -20.75
C PRO A 145 -3.85 7.85 -19.27
N ARG A 146 -5.11 7.53 -18.94
CA ARG A 146 -5.59 7.51 -17.55
C ARG A 146 -4.85 6.50 -16.70
N ARG A 147 -4.67 5.25 -17.15
CA ARG A 147 -3.92 4.22 -16.44
C ARG A 147 -2.46 4.63 -16.20
N LYS A 148 -1.82 5.25 -17.21
CA LYS A 148 -0.46 5.80 -17.08
C LYS A 148 -0.40 6.89 -16.01
N ALA A 149 -1.38 7.79 -15.97
CA ALA A 149 -1.47 8.85 -14.97
C ALA A 149 -1.59 8.28 -13.55
N ILE A 150 -2.52 7.35 -13.35
CA ILE A 150 -2.72 6.68 -12.05
C ILE A 150 -1.47 5.91 -11.64
N ALA A 151 -0.84 5.16 -12.54
CA ALA A 151 0.39 4.43 -12.27
C ALA A 151 1.53 5.38 -11.86
N ARG A 152 1.68 6.52 -12.56
CA ARG A 152 2.68 7.54 -12.22
C ARG A 152 2.43 8.12 -10.83
N ALA A 153 1.20 8.48 -10.51
CA ALA A 153 0.81 9.01 -9.21
C ALA A 153 1.09 7.98 -8.08
N ARG A 154 0.71 6.72 -8.29
CA ARG A 154 0.99 5.64 -7.34
C ARG A 154 2.48 5.43 -7.13
N ASN A 155 3.27 5.33 -8.20
CA ASN A 155 4.72 5.17 -8.06
C ASN A 155 5.35 6.35 -7.31
N TYR A 156 4.93 7.58 -7.62
CA TYR A 156 5.44 8.76 -6.94
C TYR A 156 5.15 8.71 -5.43
N LEU A 157 3.90 8.40 -5.06
CA LEU A 157 3.51 8.28 -3.65
C LEU A 157 4.28 7.16 -2.94
N LEU A 158 4.39 5.98 -3.57
CA LEU A 158 5.11 4.85 -3.00
C LEU A 158 6.57 5.19 -2.72
N TYR A 159 7.29 5.71 -3.73
CA TYR A 159 8.72 6.04 -3.56
C TYR A 159 8.97 7.19 -2.57
N THR A 160 7.99 8.07 -2.37
CA THR A 160 8.10 9.15 -1.39
C THR A 160 7.83 8.67 0.04
N ALA A 161 6.91 7.72 0.23
CA ALA A 161 6.40 7.35 1.55
C ALA A 161 6.98 6.05 2.10
N LEU A 162 7.47 5.14 1.22
CA LEU A 162 7.98 3.83 1.65
C LEU A 162 9.28 4.00 2.44
N LYS A 163 9.33 3.34 3.58
CA LYS A 163 10.50 3.29 4.47
C LYS A 163 10.89 1.85 4.78
N PRO A 164 12.14 1.61 5.21
CA PRO A 164 12.62 0.26 5.54
C PRO A 164 11.79 -0.48 6.61
N GLU A 165 11.16 0.24 7.53
CA GLU A 165 10.37 -0.34 8.60
C GLU A 165 8.98 -0.84 8.17
N HIS A 166 8.53 -0.53 6.96
CA HIS A 166 7.22 -0.99 6.48
C HIS A 166 7.29 -2.45 6.01
N SER A 167 6.56 -3.32 6.69
CA SER A 167 6.39 -4.73 6.30
C SER A 167 5.30 -4.92 5.25
N TRP A 168 4.30 -4.04 5.23
CA TRP A 168 3.15 -4.14 4.36
C TRP A 168 2.81 -2.81 3.71
N VAL A 169 2.37 -2.85 2.45
CA VAL A 169 1.83 -1.70 1.72
C VAL A 169 0.39 -1.98 1.32
N TYR A 170 -0.53 -1.13 1.77
CA TYR A 170 -1.94 -1.23 1.43
C TYR A 170 -2.38 -0.03 0.58
N TRP A 171 -2.72 -0.30 -0.67
CA TRP A 171 -3.36 0.68 -1.54
C TRP A 171 -4.84 0.76 -1.25
N ARG A 172 -5.31 1.93 -0.82
CA ARG A 172 -6.72 2.15 -0.49
C ARG A 172 -7.27 3.32 -1.30
N ASP A 173 -8.32 3.07 -2.08
CA ASP A 173 -8.99 4.12 -2.82
C ASP A 173 -9.90 4.93 -1.89
N VAL A 174 -10.06 6.23 -2.18
CA VAL A 174 -10.81 7.16 -1.32
C VAL A 174 -12.32 6.96 -1.38
N ASP A 175 -12.84 6.43 -2.49
CA ASP A 175 -14.27 6.28 -2.78
C ASP A 175 -14.91 4.99 -2.22
N ILE A 176 -14.21 4.32 -1.31
CA ILE A 176 -14.71 3.12 -0.64
C ILE A 176 -15.92 3.48 0.22
N GLN A 177 -17.03 2.78 0.00
CA GLN A 177 -18.27 3.01 0.75
C GLN A 177 -18.39 2.13 2.00
N ASP A 178 -17.78 0.95 1.98
CA ASP A 178 -17.78 -0.02 3.07
C ASP A 178 -16.49 -0.84 3.08
N SER A 179 -16.05 -1.23 4.27
CA SER A 179 -14.83 -2.01 4.45
C SER A 179 -14.87 -2.70 5.80
N PRO A 180 -14.63 -4.02 5.87
CA PRO A 180 -14.49 -4.72 7.15
C PRO A 180 -13.40 -4.09 8.03
N SER A 181 -13.67 -3.96 9.33
CA SER A 181 -12.67 -3.44 10.29
C SER A 181 -11.41 -4.31 10.36
N LYS A 182 -11.52 -5.61 10.09
CA LYS A 182 -10.43 -6.60 10.08
C LYS A 182 -9.76 -6.80 8.72
N ILE A 183 -10.02 -5.93 7.74
CA ILE A 183 -9.56 -6.15 6.36
C ILE A 183 -8.04 -6.37 6.26
N LEU A 184 -7.24 -5.70 7.07
CA LEU A 184 -5.78 -5.87 7.05
C LEU A 184 -5.39 -7.26 7.56
N GLN A 185 -5.95 -7.70 8.68
CA GLN A 185 -5.69 -9.02 9.25
C GLN A 185 -6.16 -10.13 8.31
N ASP A 186 -7.31 -9.94 7.67
CA ASP A 186 -7.86 -10.90 6.70
C ASP A 186 -6.89 -11.06 5.53
N PHE A 187 -6.37 -9.98 4.97
CA PHE A 187 -5.36 -10.05 3.90
C PHE A 187 -4.09 -10.76 4.36
N MET A 188 -3.54 -10.37 5.51
CA MET A 188 -2.31 -10.95 6.05
C MET A 188 -2.44 -12.44 6.33
N SER A 189 -3.64 -12.91 6.73
CA SER A 189 -3.92 -14.31 6.99
C SER A 189 -3.68 -15.23 5.79
N HIS A 190 -3.81 -14.71 4.57
CA HIS A 190 -3.57 -15.46 3.33
C HIS A 190 -2.10 -15.75 3.06
N ASN A 191 -1.17 -15.09 3.75
CA ASN A 191 0.27 -15.30 3.60
C ASN A 191 0.76 -15.24 2.14
N LYS A 192 0.34 -14.20 1.41
CA LYS A 192 0.68 -13.98 0.00
C LYS A 192 1.41 -12.66 -0.18
N ASP A 193 2.29 -12.60 -1.18
CA ASP A 193 3.08 -11.41 -1.48
C ASP A 193 2.23 -10.28 -2.08
N ILE A 194 1.20 -10.65 -2.85
CA ILE A 194 0.26 -9.71 -3.47
C ILE A 194 -1.16 -10.24 -3.30
N LEU A 195 -2.06 -9.39 -2.79
CA LEU A 195 -3.47 -9.69 -2.62
C LEU A 195 -4.31 -8.59 -3.26
N VAL A 196 -5.32 -9.01 -4.02
CA VAL A 196 -6.29 -8.13 -4.65
C VAL A 196 -7.67 -8.60 -4.24
N PRO A 197 -8.43 -7.82 -3.45
CA PRO A 197 -9.78 -8.20 -3.10
C PRO A 197 -10.69 -8.13 -4.32
N SER A 198 -11.59 -9.10 -4.46
CA SER A 198 -12.66 -9.03 -5.44
C SER A 198 -13.96 -8.57 -4.79
N LYS A 199 -14.80 -7.88 -5.56
CA LYS A 199 -16.15 -7.49 -5.11
C LYS A 199 -17.08 -8.71 -5.26
N GLY A 200 -17.47 -9.32 -4.15
CA GLY A 200 -18.51 -10.37 -4.14
C GLY A 200 -19.90 -9.79 -4.37
N ASN A 201 -20.72 -10.46 -5.18
CA ASN A 201 -22.10 -10.01 -5.45
C ASN A 201 -23.08 -10.24 -4.29
N ASN A 202 -22.70 -10.90 -3.19
CA ASN A 202 -23.60 -11.35 -2.12
C ASN A 202 -23.06 -11.15 -0.69
N GLY A 203 -22.39 -10.07 -0.38
CA GLY A 203 -22.12 -9.68 1.02
C GLY A 203 -21.31 -10.65 1.89
N LEU A 204 -20.99 -11.85 1.43
CA LEU A 204 -20.06 -12.80 2.03
C LEU A 204 -18.89 -12.97 1.07
N LEU A 205 -17.70 -12.72 1.58
CA LEU A 205 -16.44 -12.83 0.83
C LEU A 205 -16.26 -14.23 0.23
N PRO A 206 -16.35 -14.40 -1.09
CA PRO A 206 -15.54 -15.39 -1.76
C PRO A 206 -14.35 -14.69 -2.40
N ILE A 207 -13.21 -15.10 -1.97
CA ILE A 207 -11.91 -14.75 -2.51
C ILE A 207 -11.82 -15.23 -3.95
N LEU A 208 -11.30 -14.36 -4.83
CA LEU A 208 -10.84 -14.64 -6.18
C LEU A 208 -11.89 -14.69 -7.31
N GLN A 209 -12.13 -13.52 -7.90
CA GLN A 209 -12.14 -13.38 -9.35
C GLN A 209 -11.70 -11.97 -9.73
N ALA A 210 -10.66 -11.89 -10.54
CA ALA A 210 -10.08 -10.66 -11.03
C ALA A 210 -11.07 -10.01 -12.02
N ASP A 211 -11.63 -8.89 -11.63
CA ASP A 211 -11.98 -7.81 -12.56
C ASP A 211 -12.29 -6.54 -11.75
N THR A 212 -11.45 -5.55 -12.04
CA THR A 212 -11.65 -4.13 -11.76
C THR A 212 -11.36 -3.64 -10.33
N ILE A 213 -10.26 -2.89 -10.26
CA ILE A 213 -9.68 -2.06 -9.19
C ILE A 213 -8.65 -2.80 -8.34
N LEU A 214 -7.42 -2.66 -8.79
CA LEU A 214 -6.19 -3.07 -8.13
C LEU A 214 -6.03 -2.39 -6.77
N ARG A 215 -6.31 -3.14 -5.72
CA ARG A 215 -5.97 -2.79 -4.33
C ARG A 215 -4.95 -3.80 -3.88
N TYR A 216 -3.72 -3.38 -3.77
CA TYR A 216 -2.62 -4.27 -3.42
C TYR A 216 -2.25 -4.13 -1.95
N LEU A 217 -2.15 -5.25 -1.25
CA LEU A 217 -1.27 -5.38 -0.11
C LEU A 217 0.02 -6.00 -0.66
N VAL A 218 1.11 -5.27 -0.65
CA VAL A 218 2.41 -5.75 -1.15
C VAL A 218 3.32 -5.94 0.04
N SER A 219 3.85 -7.15 0.18
CA SER A 219 4.98 -7.39 1.08
C SER A 219 6.26 -7.00 0.35
N PRO A 220 7.04 -6.02 0.82
CA PRO A 220 8.23 -5.56 0.12
C PRO A 220 9.41 -6.54 0.14
N LEU A 221 9.30 -7.70 0.82
CA LEU A 221 10.50 -8.43 1.23
C LEU A 221 10.52 -9.94 0.97
N ARG A 222 9.55 -10.52 0.29
CA ARG A 222 9.80 -11.86 -0.25
C ARG A 222 10.61 -11.70 -1.52
N GLY A 223 11.87 -12.13 -1.46
CA GLY A 223 12.81 -12.04 -2.56
C GLY A 223 12.16 -12.42 -3.88
N TRP A 224 12.25 -11.51 -4.83
CA TRP A 224 11.82 -11.73 -6.19
C TRP A 224 12.60 -12.93 -6.73
N PRO A 225 11.97 -14.00 -7.26
CA PRO A 225 12.71 -15.00 -8.00
C PRO A 225 13.26 -14.28 -9.23
N GLY A 226 14.60 -14.10 -9.25
CA GLY A 226 15.29 -13.56 -10.41
C GLY A 226 14.98 -14.42 -11.64
N HIS A 227 14.69 -13.76 -12.74
CA HIS A 227 14.72 -14.35 -14.07
C HIS A 227 16.15 -14.72 -14.48
#